data_c429c265d12daffd051ce98234210de3
#
_entry.id   c429c265d12daffd051ce98234210de3
#
_cell.length_a   1.000
_cell.length_b   1.000
_cell.length_c   1.000
_cell.angle_alpha   90.00
_cell.angle_beta   90.00
_cell.angle_gamma   90.00
#
_symmetry.space_group_name_H-M   'P 1'
#
loop_
_entity.id
_entity.type
_entity.pdbx_description
1 polymer ?
#
loop_
_entity_poly.entity_id
_entity_poly.type
_entity_poly.pdbx_seq_one_letter_code
_entity_poly.pdbx_strand_id
1 'polypeptide(L)'
;MLAHSKRDNSLTKRLLRAFRRGLSRPTYGLEWGDPDTVEPLKFIRDRYVLPYVDARHNAVEIGPGGGRWTRYLVGFRTLYAVDYHQELLDELGRNFRCRSNIRFVRNNGADFPGIAASSIDYLFSFGTFVHLEFHLIESYLTSIRSIIKPGANVVIQYSDKTKIMAQLNKGFSDNSPVKMRDAVRAADYNIIEEDTTSLWHSAVIRFTR
;
A
#
# COMPACT_ATOMS: atom_id res chain seq x y z
N MET A 1 18.37 -15.43 -16.18
CA MET A 1 17.19 -16.31 -16.19
C MET A 1 16.50 -16.15 -14.84
N LEU A 2 15.50 -15.26 -14.76
CA LEU A 2 14.76 -14.99 -13.53
C LEU A 2 13.66 -16.05 -13.39
N ALA A 3 13.74 -16.84 -12.33
CA ALA A 3 12.73 -17.84 -12.01
C ALA A 3 11.41 -17.15 -11.64
N HIS A 4 10.44 -17.21 -12.51
CA HIS A 4 9.06 -16.78 -12.24
C HIS A 4 8.49 -17.61 -11.09
N SER A 5 8.28 -16.98 -9.95
CA SER A 5 7.67 -17.58 -8.77
C SER A 5 6.27 -18.12 -9.11
N LYS A 6 6.03 -19.40 -8.87
CA LYS A 6 4.73 -20.08 -9.04
C LYS A 6 3.60 -19.53 -8.16
N ARG A 7 3.84 -18.48 -7.35
CA ARG A 7 2.86 -17.87 -6.43
C ARG A 7 1.89 -16.90 -7.12
N ASP A 8 2.25 -16.32 -8.27
CA ASP A 8 1.45 -15.34 -9.01
C ASP A 8 0.13 -15.90 -9.56
N ASN A 9 0.06 -17.21 -9.74
CA ASN A 9 -1.09 -17.88 -10.37
C ASN A 9 -2.34 -18.01 -9.46
N SER A 10 -2.23 -17.80 -8.14
CA SER A 10 -3.37 -17.96 -7.21
C SER A 10 -4.20 -16.68 -7.09
N LEU A 11 -3.55 -15.52 -7.05
CA LEU A 11 -4.22 -14.21 -7.01
C LEU A 11 -4.95 -13.95 -8.34
N THR A 12 -4.27 -14.17 -9.46
CA THR A 12 -4.85 -14.05 -10.80
C THR A 12 -6.03 -15.02 -11.01
N LYS A 13 -5.94 -16.26 -10.51
CA LYS A 13 -7.05 -17.23 -10.55
C LYS A 13 -8.23 -16.83 -9.66
N ARG A 14 -7.98 -16.22 -8.49
CA ARG A 14 -9.06 -15.70 -7.62
C ARG A 14 -9.74 -14.49 -8.25
N LEU A 15 -8.98 -13.57 -8.84
CA LEU A 15 -9.49 -12.44 -9.60
C LEU A 15 -10.34 -12.91 -10.81
N LEU A 16 -9.85 -13.87 -11.60
CA LEU A 16 -10.59 -14.42 -12.74
C LEU A 16 -11.84 -15.19 -12.32
N ARG A 17 -11.87 -15.88 -11.17
CA ARG A 17 -13.08 -16.52 -10.64
C ARG A 17 -14.11 -15.50 -10.16
N ALA A 18 -13.69 -14.42 -9.57
CA ALA A 18 -14.56 -13.29 -9.24
C ALA A 18 -15.13 -12.66 -10.53
N PHE A 19 -14.35 -12.56 -11.61
CA PHE A 19 -14.75 -12.01 -12.92
C PHE A 19 -15.89 -12.80 -13.59
N ARG A 20 -15.98 -14.09 -13.40
CA ARG A 20 -16.97 -14.97 -14.06
C ARG A 20 -18.36 -15.02 -13.42
N ARG A 21 -18.57 -14.44 -12.22
CA ARG A 21 -19.83 -14.62 -11.46
C ARG A 21 -20.89 -13.53 -11.62
N GLY A 22 -20.74 -12.53 -12.48
CA GLY A 22 -21.86 -11.65 -12.94
C GLY A 22 -22.67 -10.90 -11.87
N LEU A 23 -22.29 -10.94 -10.60
CA LEU A 23 -22.93 -10.21 -9.50
C LEU A 23 -22.31 -8.81 -9.38
N SER A 24 -23.09 -7.80 -8.98
CA SER A 24 -22.60 -6.47 -8.64
C SER A 24 -21.46 -6.62 -7.62
N ARG A 25 -20.22 -6.31 -8.04
CA ARG A 25 -19.03 -6.66 -7.29
C ARG A 25 -18.80 -5.68 -6.17
N PRO A 26 -18.57 -6.15 -4.94
CA PRO A 26 -17.90 -5.31 -3.97
C PRO A 26 -16.53 -4.89 -4.55
N THR A 27 -16.16 -3.63 -4.39
CA THR A 27 -14.85 -3.09 -4.73
C THR A 27 -13.76 -3.99 -4.13
N TYR A 28 -12.81 -4.44 -4.97
CA TYR A 28 -11.72 -5.30 -4.51
C TYR A 28 -11.02 -4.69 -3.28
N GLY A 29 -10.90 -5.49 -2.24
CA GLY A 29 -10.33 -5.09 -0.96
C GLY A 29 -11.35 -4.83 0.15
N LEU A 30 -12.63 -4.58 -0.14
CA LEU A 30 -13.66 -4.41 0.90
C LEU A 30 -13.97 -5.70 1.65
N GLU A 31 -13.69 -6.86 1.07
CA GLU A 31 -13.80 -8.17 1.72
C GLU A 31 -12.88 -8.33 2.93
N TRP A 32 -11.85 -7.48 3.06
CA TRP A 32 -10.94 -7.43 4.22
C TRP A 32 -11.30 -6.35 5.23
N GLY A 33 -12.54 -5.87 5.19
CA GLY A 33 -13.09 -4.89 6.11
C GLY A 33 -13.11 -3.46 5.55
N ASP A 34 -14.13 -2.73 5.98
CA ASP A 34 -14.33 -1.33 5.63
C ASP A 34 -13.74 -0.43 6.73
N PRO A 35 -12.82 0.50 6.41
CA PRO A 35 -12.27 1.46 7.36
C PRO A 35 -13.31 2.42 8.00
N ASP A 36 -14.55 2.45 7.54
CA ASP A 36 -15.60 3.23 8.19
C ASP A 36 -16.31 2.45 9.31
N THR A 37 -16.24 1.10 9.30
CA THR A 37 -17.00 0.24 10.21
C THR A 37 -16.18 -0.72 11.05
N VAL A 38 -14.95 -1.05 10.63
CA VAL A 38 -14.07 -1.97 11.33
C VAL A 38 -13.10 -1.19 12.20
N GLU A 39 -13.25 -1.25 13.53
CA GLU A 39 -12.52 -0.40 14.48
C GLU A 39 -10.99 -0.36 14.28
N PRO A 40 -10.24 -1.47 14.11
CA PRO A 40 -8.81 -1.37 13.84
C PRO A 40 -8.47 -0.58 12.57
N LEU A 41 -9.28 -0.73 11.51
CA LEU A 41 -9.07 -0.02 10.25
C LEU A 41 -9.49 1.45 10.36
N LYS A 42 -10.54 1.73 11.11
CA LYS A 42 -10.96 3.10 11.43
C LYS A 42 -9.87 3.85 12.20
N PHE A 43 -9.26 3.21 13.21
CA PHE A 43 -8.10 3.78 13.91
C PHE A 43 -6.95 4.11 12.94
N ILE A 44 -6.59 3.18 12.04
CA ILE A 44 -5.54 3.42 11.03
C ILE A 44 -5.91 4.60 10.13
N ARG A 45 -7.16 4.68 9.65
CA ARG A 45 -7.64 5.80 8.85
C ARG A 45 -7.50 7.13 9.58
N ASP A 46 -8.00 7.19 10.82
CA ASP A 46 -8.09 8.42 11.59
C ASP A 46 -6.71 8.89 12.10
N ARG A 47 -5.80 7.94 12.37
CA ARG A 47 -4.45 8.25 12.88
C ARG A 47 -3.45 8.53 11.76
N TYR A 48 -3.49 7.72 10.69
CA TYR A 48 -2.41 7.68 9.71
C TYR A 48 -2.79 8.25 8.33
N VAL A 49 -4.06 8.46 8.02
CA VAL A 49 -4.49 8.91 6.70
C VAL A 49 -5.09 10.30 6.76
N LEU A 50 -6.22 10.47 7.45
CA LEU A 50 -6.99 11.72 7.41
C LEU A 50 -6.20 12.97 7.84
N PRO A 51 -5.32 12.93 8.86
CA PRO A 51 -4.57 14.13 9.28
C PRO A 51 -3.58 14.66 8.26
N TYR A 52 -3.21 13.86 7.25
CA TYR A 52 -2.20 14.20 6.24
C TYR A 52 -2.79 14.65 4.91
N VAL A 53 -4.11 14.50 4.72
CA VAL A 53 -4.78 14.88 3.47
C VAL A 53 -4.82 16.40 3.34
N ASP A 54 -4.16 16.92 2.29
CA ASP A 54 -4.08 18.35 2.02
C ASP A 54 -4.11 18.59 0.50
N ALA A 55 -5.01 19.47 0.06
CA ALA A 55 -5.19 19.82 -1.36
C ALA A 55 -3.97 20.58 -1.97
N ARG A 56 -2.97 20.94 -1.18
CA ARG A 56 -1.71 21.53 -1.64
C ARG A 56 -0.63 20.46 -1.90
N HIS A 57 -0.81 19.26 -1.39
CA HIS A 57 0.18 18.18 -1.36
C HIS A 57 -0.08 17.13 -2.44
N ASN A 58 0.99 16.50 -2.90
CA ASN A 58 0.93 15.30 -3.74
C ASN A 58 1.13 14.05 -2.91
N ALA A 59 0.37 13.00 -3.23
CA ALA A 59 0.49 11.72 -2.55
C ALA A 59 0.71 10.55 -3.51
N VAL A 60 1.25 9.46 -2.96
CA VAL A 60 1.33 8.15 -3.60
C VAL A 60 0.56 7.14 -2.76
N GLU A 61 -0.27 6.32 -3.40
CA GLU A 61 -0.82 5.09 -2.84
C GLU A 61 -0.22 3.89 -3.58
N ILE A 62 0.46 3.00 -2.85
CA ILE A 62 1.02 1.77 -3.43
C ILE A 62 0.05 0.63 -3.16
N GLY A 63 -0.40 -0.05 -4.23
CA GLY A 63 -1.35 -1.16 -4.17
C GLY A 63 -2.77 -0.72 -3.81
N PRO A 64 -3.37 0.22 -4.56
CA PRO A 64 -4.70 0.78 -4.25
C PRO A 64 -5.82 -0.26 -4.34
N GLY A 65 -5.60 -1.36 -5.09
CA GLY A 65 -6.64 -2.34 -5.38
C GLY A 65 -7.86 -1.70 -6.03
N GLY A 66 -9.06 -2.02 -5.55
CA GLY A 66 -10.31 -1.41 -6.02
C GLY A 66 -10.63 -0.04 -5.43
N GLY A 67 -9.77 0.50 -4.55
CA GLY A 67 -9.92 1.85 -4.02
C GLY A 67 -10.42 1.94 -2.57
N ARG A 68 -10.28 0.88 -1.78
CA ARG A 68 -10.69 0.84 -0.37
C ARG A 68 -10.12 2.01 0.44
N TRP A 69 -8.84 2.31 0.25
CA TRP A 69 -8.15 3.41 0.92
C TRP A 69 -8.08 4.67 0.05
N THR A 70 -8.06 4.54 -1.26
CA THR A 70 -8.04 5.65 -2.24
C THR A 70 -9.12 6.69 -1.94
N ARG A 71 -10.32 6.26 -1.52
CA ARG A 71 -11.45 7.16 -1.22
C ARG A 71 -11.14 8.20 -0.14
N TYR A 72 -10.21 7.94 0.76
CA TYR A 72 -9.77 8.90 1.77
C TYR A 72 -8.62 9.78 1.29
N LEU A 73 -7.92 9.37 0.22
CA LEU A 73 -6.75 10.05 -0.32
C LEU A 73 -7.10 11.01 -1.48
N VAL A 74 -8.34 11.00 -1.98
CA VAL A 74 -8.77 11.86 -3.11
C VAL A 74 -8.75 13.37 -2.80
N GLY A 75 -8.54 13.76 -1.56
CA GLY A 75 -8.39 15.16 -1.13
C GLY A 75 -7.01 15.75 -1.40
N PHE A 76 -6.01 14.96 -1.79
CA PHE A 76 -4.71 15.46 -2.22
C PHE A 76 -4.78 16.21 -3.56
N ARG A 77 -3.86 17.16 -3.82
CA ARG A 77 -3.75 17.85 -5.11
C ARG A 77 -3.58 16.87 -6.26
N THR A 78 -2.65 15.95 -6.12
CA THR A 78 -2.44 14.83 -7.06
C THR A 78 -2.25 13.58 -6.25
N LEU A 79 -2.99 12.53 -6.59
CA LEU A 79 -2.83 11.20 -6.04
C LEU A 79 -2.28 10.27 -7.15
N TYR A 80 -1.07 9.76 -6.95
CA TYR A 80 -0.50 8.73 -7.80
C TYR A 80 -0.89 7.36 -7.23
N ALA A 81 -1.75 6.65 -7.94
CA ALA A 81 -2.16 5.28 -7.63
C ALA A 81 -1.23 4.31 -8.37
N VAL A 82 -0.33 3.67 -7.64
CA VAL A 82 0.76 2.84 -8.17
C VAL A 82 0.47 1.37 -7.91
N ASP A 83 0.44 0.55 -8.96
CA ASP A 83 0.26 -0.90 -8.86
C ASP A 83 1.07 -1.63 -9.93
N TYR A 84 1.46 -2.88 -9.63
CA TYR A 84 2.07 -3.80 -10.60
C TYR A 84 1.04 -4.37 -11.58
N HIS A 85 -0.22 -4.55 -11.13
CA HIS A 85 -1.31 -5.17 -11.86
C HIS A 85 -2.15 -4.13 -12.62
N GLN A 86 -2.07 -4.11 -13.94
CA GLN A 86 -2.84 -3.18 -14.77
C GLN A 86 -4.36 -3.33 -14.57
N GLU A 87 -4.83 -4.57 -14.35
CA GLU A 87 -6.24 -4.86 -14.16
C GLU A 87 -6.83 -4.19 -12.92
N LEU A 88 -6.03 -4.04 -11.85
CA LEU A 88 -6.43 -3.32 -10.65
C LEU A 88 -6.48 -1.80 -10.89
N LEU A 89 -5.53 -1.25 -11.64
CA LEU A 89 -5.56 0.16 -12.04
C LEU A 89 -6.77 0.45 -12.95
N ASP A 90 -7.12 -0.46 -13.84
CA ASP A 90 -8.30 -0.32 -14.71
C ASP A 90 -9.61 -0.37 -13.89
N GLU A 91 -9.69 -1.24 -12.89
CA GLU A 91 -10.82 -1.29 -11.94
C GLU A 91 -10.92 0.02 -11.15
N LEU A 92 -9.80 0.46 -10.59
CA LEU A 92 -9.71 1.72 -9.86
C LEU A 92 -10.16 2.91 -10.73
N GLY A 93 -9.69 2.96 -11.98
CA GLY A 93 -10.08 4.00 -12.95
C GLY A 93 -11.58 4.04 -13.21
N ARG A 94 -12.25 2.88 -13.28
CA ARG A 94 -13.72 2.81 -13.39
C ARG A 94 -14.42 3.34 -12.14
N ASN A 95 -13.90 2.96 -10.94
CA ASN A 95 -14.49 3.34 -9.67
C ASN A 95 -14.33 4.84 -9.39
N PHE A 96 -13.23 5.45 -9.84
CA PHE A 96 -12.89 6.85 -9.61
C PHE A 96 -12.91 7.72 -10.86
N ARG A 97 -13.68 7.35 -11.90
CA ARG A 97 -13.75 8.05 -13.21
C ARG A 97 -14.04 9.54 -13.14
N CYS A 98 -14.71 10.01 -12.08
CA CYS A 98 -15.01 11.42 -11.86
C CYS A 98 -13.90 12.19 -11.13
N ARG A 99 -12.75 11.58 -10.85
CA ARG A 99 -11.64 12.17 -10.11
C ARG A 99 -10.49 12.50 -11.05
N SER A 100 -10.37 13.74 -11.46
CA SER A 100 -9.34 14.21 -12.41
C SER A 100 -7.95 14.31 -11.79
N ASN A 101 -7.85 14.27 -10.46
CA ASN A 101 -6.59 14.40 -9.73
C ASN A 101 -5.87 13.07 -9.47
N ILE A 102 -6.43 11.93 -9.88
CA ILE A 102 -5.77 10.63 -9.75
C ILE A 102 -4.95 10.35 -11.02
N ARG A 103 -3.71 9.90 -10.82
CA ARG A 103 -2.80 9.43 -11.86
C ARG A 103 -2.51 7.95 -11.64
N PHE A 104 -2.89 7.12 -12.61
CA PHE A 104 -2.67 5.68 -12.54
C PHE A 104 -1.29 5.37 -13.09
N VAL A 105 -0.46 4.69 -12.29
CA VAL A 105 0.93 4.40 -12.60
C VAL A 105 1.16 2.90 -12.46
N ARG A 106 1.38 2.23 -13.59
CA ARG A 106 1.84 0.85 -13.56
C ARG A 106 3.35 0.83 -13.31
N ASN A 107 3.76 0.06 -12.30
CA ASN A 107 5.17 -0.11 -11.97
C ASN A 107 5.68 -1.53 -12.27
N ASN A 108 7.00 -1.74 -12.09
CA ASN A 108 7.64 -3.05 -12.29
C ASN A 108 7.75 -3.88 -11.00
N GLY A 109 7.19 -3.38 -9.88
CA GLY A 109 7.21 -4.00 -8.57
C GLY A 109 7.99 -3.22 -7.50
N ALA A 110 8.77 -2.20 -7.86
CA ALA A 110 9.50 -1.38 -6.90
C ALA A 110 9.90 0.02 -7.41
N ASP A 111 9.46 0.43 -8.59
CA ASP A 111 9.77 1.74 -9.19
C ASP A 111 8.56 2.69 -9.23
N PHE A 112 8.81 3.93 -9.63
CA PHE A 112 7.81 4.98 -9.70
C PHE A 112 7.91 5.76 -11.04
N PRO A 113 7.61 5.11 -12.17
CA PRO A 113 7.78 5.73 -13.48
C PRO A 113 6.89 6.96 -13.63
N GLY A 114 7.47 8.07 -14.13
CA GLY A 114 6.75 9.31 -14.36
C GLY A 114 6.45 10.15 -13.11
N ILE A 115 6.88 9.73 -11.92
CA ILE A 115 6.81 10.55 -10.71
C ILE A 115 8.14 11.29 -10.54
N ALA A 116 8.07 12.61 -10.47
CA ALA A 116 9.26 13.44 -10.38
C ALA A 116 9.97 13.27 -9.02
N ALA A 117 11.30 13.38 -9.02
CA ALA A 117 12.10 13.34 -7.81
C ALA A 117 11.67 14.44 -6.82
N SER A 118 11.69 14.13 -5.53
CA SER A 118 11.35 15.06 -4.44
C SER A 118 10.04 15.85 -4.67
N SER A 119 9.00 15.16 -5.16
CA SER A 119 7.72 15.80 -5.49
C SER A 119 6.55 15.35 -4.60
N ILE A 120 6.74 14.30 -3.80
CA ILE A 120 5.68 13.66 -3.00
C ILE A 120 5.79 14.12 -1.54
N ASP A 121 4.66 14.51 -0.98
CA ASP A 121 4.51 14.97 0.40
C ASP A 121 4.03 13.86 1.34
N TYR A 122 3.31 12.86 0.79
CA TYR A 122 2.74 11.77 1.55
C TYR A 122 2.73 10.46 0.74
N LEU A 123 3.07 9.34 1.39
CA LEU A 123 2.98 8.02 0.76
C LEU A 123 2.27 7.05 1.71
N PHE A 124 1.34 6.29 1.16
CA PHE A 124 0.55 5.31 1.90
C PHE A 124 0.53 3.95 1.18
N SER A 125 0.63 2.88 1.95
CA SER A 125 0.42 1.52 1.46
C SER A 125 -0.22 0.65 2.53
N PHE A 126 -1.32 -0.01 2.16
CA PHE A 126 -2.03 -0.93 3.05
C PHE A 126 -2.53 -2.16 2.28
N GLY A 127 -2.20 -3.34 2.77
CA GLY A 127 -2.56 -4.61 2.14
C GLY A 127 -1.57 -5.10 1.07
N THR A 128 -0.50 -4.35 0.78
CA THR A 128 0.49 -4.69 -0.26
C THR A 128 1.77 -5.24 0.34
N PHE A 129 2.43 -4.52 1.22
CA PHE A 129 3.73 -4.93 1.79
C PHE A 129 3.64 -6.17 2.68
N VAL A 130 2.45 -6.52 3.14
CA VAL A 130 2.21 -7.79 3.84
C VAL A 130 2.47 -9.03 2.97
N HIS A 131 2.50 -8.88 1.65
CA HIS A 131 2.69 -9.95 0.66
C HIS A 131 4.03 -9.90 -0.07
N LEU A 132 4.78 -8.79 0.06
CA LEU A 132 6.04 -8.61 -0.67
C LEU A 132 7.17 -9.39 0.01
N GLU A 133 7.98 -10.08 -0.79
CA GLU A 133 9.25 -10.63 -0.34
C GLU A 133 10.15 -9.51 0.22
N PHE A 134 10.93 -9.81 1.28
CA PHE A 134 11.62 -8.75 2.04
C PHE A 134 12.58 -7.91 1.18
N HIS A 135 13.28 -8.53 0.23
CA HIS A 135 14.17 -7.80 -0.70
C HIS A 135 13.42 -6.79 -1.59
N LEU A 136 12.14 -7.04 -1.92
CA LEU A 136 11.30 -6.06 -2.63
C LEU A 136 10.91 -4.90 -1.72
N ILE A 137 10.69 -5.15 -0.42
CA ILE A 137 10.47 -4.09 0.56
C ILE A 137 11.68 -3.15 0.61
N GLU A 138 12.90 -3.70 0.69
CA GLU A 138 14.14 -2.92 0.67
C GLU A 138 14.29 -2.11 -0.63
N SER A 139 13.95 -2.73 -1.77
CA SER A 139 13.95 -2.05 -3.09
C SER A 139 12.95 -0.89 -3.11
N TYR A 140 11.74 -1.09 -2.57
CA TYR A 140 10.76 -0.02 -2.44
C TYR A 140 11.25 1.11 -1.53
N LEU A 141 11.82 0.80 -0.36
CA LEU A 141 12.35 1.83 0.54
C LEU A 141 13.39 2.70 -0.15
N THR A 142 14.29 2.09 -0.93
CA THR A 142 15.29 2.81 -1.74
C THR A 142 14.62 3.72 -2.78
N SER A 143 13.65 3.20 -3.54
CA SER A 143 12.98 3.93 -4.62
C SER A 143 12.08 5.06 -4.10
N ILE A 144 11.36 4.82 -2.99
CA ILE A 144 10.52 5.83 -2.32
C ILE A 144 11.36 7.06 -1.98
N ARG A 145 12.60 6.87 -1.50
CA ARG A 145 13.47 7.98 -1.12
C ARG A 145 13.72 8.97 -2.25
N SER A 146 13.75 8.51 -3.49
CA SER A 146 14.00 9.37 -4.65
C SER A 146 12.84 10.33 -4.95
N ILE A 147 11.60 9.92 -4.68
CA ILE A 147 10.40 10.68 -5.07
C ILE A 147 9.84 11.54 -3.94
N ILE A 148 10.09 11.20 -2.68
CA ILE A 148 9.56 11.96 -1.54
C ILE A 148 10.39 13.20 -1.23
N LYS A 149 9.73 14.24 -0.76
CA LYS A 149 10.37 15.46 -0.23
C LYS A 149 11.02 15.20 1.13
N PRO A 150 12.02 16.02 1.53
CA PRO A 150 12.41 16.07 2.93
C PRO A 150 11.20 16.38 3.82
N GLY A 151 11.04 15.64 4.92
CA GLY A 151 9.91 15.77 5.84
C GLY A 151 8.59 15.13 5.38
N ALA A 152 8.54 14.53 4.17
CA ALA A 152 7.38 13.79 3.73
C ALA A 152 7.08 12.59 4.64
N ASN A 153 5.80 12.33 4.90
CA ASN A 153 5.39 11.18 5.69
C ASN A 153 5.16 9.95 4.80
N VAL A 154 5.74 8.84 5.22
CA VAL A 154 5.54 7.52 4.62
C VAL A 154 4.88 6.60 5.64
N VAL A 155 3.75 5.99 5.26
CA VAL A 155 2.98 5.06 6.10
C VAL A 155 2.84 3.74 5.37
N ILE A 156 3.33 2.67 5.98
CA ILE A 156 3.32 1.33 5.38
C ILE A 156 2.78 0.32 6.40
N GLN A 157 1.76 -0.47 5.99
CA GLN A 157 1.39 -1.69 6.69
C GLN A 157 2.28 -2.84 6.18
N TYR A 158 2.84 -3.61 7.07
CA TYR A 158 3.69 -4.75 6.77
C TYR A 158 3.29 -5.99 7.59
N SER A 159 3.67 -7.20 7.15
CA SER A 159 3.43 -8.46 7.85
C SER A 159 4.24 -8.54 9.14
N ASP A 160 3.63 -9.02 10.21
CA ASP A 160 4.31 -9.27 11.47
C ASP A 160 4.26 -10.77 11.83
N LYS A 161 5.28 -11.52 11.43
CA LYS A 161 5.39 -12.97 11.67
C LYS A 161 5.66 -13.34 13.12
N THR A 162 5.80 -12.39 14.04
CA THR A 162 5.78 -12.68 15.48
C THR A 162 4.35 -12.99 15.96
N LYS A 163 3.32 -12.63 15.19
CA LYS A 163 1.90 -12.85 15.49
C LYS A 163 1.39 -14.16 14.89
N ILE A 164 0.61 -14.91 15.67
CA ILE A 164 0.04 -16.20 15.26
C ILE A 164 -0.78 -16.09 13.98
N MET A 165 -1.62 -15.06 13.86
CA MET A 165 -2.48 -14.86 12.67
C MET A 165 -1.67 -14.61 11.40
N ALA A 166 -0.51 -13.94 11.50
CA ALA A 166 0.40 -13.81 10.37
C ALA A 166 1.09 -15.11 10.02
N GLN A 167 1.51 -15.91 11.03
CA GLN A 167 2.15 -17.23 10.82
C GLN A 167 1.22 -18.18 10.07
N LEU A 168 -0.06 -18.21 10.43
CA LEU A 168 -1.08 -19.04 9.78
C LEU A 168 -1.37 -18.62 8.33
N ASN A 169 -1.15 -17.37 7.97
CA ASN A 169 -1.35 -16.89 6.60
C ASN A 169 -0.10 -17.12 5.75
N LYS A 170 -0.13 -18.21 4.95
CA LYS A 170 0.97 -18.57 4.04
C LYS A 170 1.26 -17.53 2.95
N GLY A 171 0.33 -16.62 2.67
CA GLY A 171 0.49 -15.53 1.70
C GLY A 171 1.20 -14.31 2.26
N PHE A 172 1.45 -14.24 3.57
CA PHE A 172 2.15 -13.13 4.19
C PHE A 172 3.67 -13.33 4.16
N SER A 173 4.37 -12.24 3.89
CA SER A 173 5.83 -12.20 3.85
C SER A 173 6.46 -12.51 5.21
N ASP A 174 7.68 -13.04 5.19
CA ASP A 174 8.49 -13.23 6.39
C ASP A 174 9.10 -11.90 6.84
N ASN A 175 8.32 -11.12 7.60
CA ASN A 175 8.72 -9.85 8.15
C ASN A 175 8.37 -9.77 9.65
N SER A 176 8.99 -8.81 10.34
CA SER A 176 8.76 -8.53 11.75
C SER A 176 9.05 -7.05 12.04
N PRO A 177 8.61 -6.52 13.20
CA PRO A 177 8.93 -5.15 13.60
C PRO A 177 10.44 -4.86 13.64
N VAL A 178 11.25 -5.83 14.06
CA VAL A 178 12.72 -5.68 14.08
C VAL A 178 13.25 -5.54 12.65
N LYS A 179 12.95 -6.51 11.77
CA LYS A 179 13.40 -6.48 10.37
C LYS A 179 12.96 -5.19 9.66
N MET A 180 11.68 -4.79 9.86
CA MET A 180 11.15 -3.58 9.20
C MET A 180 11.84 -2.30 9.67
N ARG A 181 12.04 -2.14 11.00
CA ARG A 181 12.75 -0.99 11.53
C ARG A 181 14.20 -0.91 11.03
N ASP A 182 14.87 -2.06 10.96
CA ASP A 182 16.26 -2.11 10.49
C ASP A 182 16.35 -1.73 9.00
N ALA A 183 15.44 -2.22 8.15
CA ALA A 183 15.38 -1.84 6.75
C ALA A 183 15.06 -0.34 6.55
N VAL A 184 14.13 0.20 7.32
CA VAL A 184 13.79 1.64 7.28
C VAL A 184 15.00 2.50 7.67
N ARG A 185 15.74 2.13 8.74
CA ARG A 185 16.96 2.84 9.15
C ARG A 185 18.08 2.70 8.13
N ALA A 186 18.29 1.49 7.60
CA ALA A 186 19.30 1.22 6.56
C ALA A 186 19.05 2.03 5.28
N ALA A 187 17.79 2.34 4.97
CA ALA A 187 17.41 3.22 3.88
C ALA A 187 17.48 4.73 4.24
N ASP A 188 18.06 5.06 5.39
CA ASP A 188 18.30 6.43 5.90
C ASP A 188 17.00 7.23 6.09
N TYR A 189 16.02 6.60 6.77
CA TYR A 189 14.78 7.23 7.23
C TYR A 189 14.73 7.36 8.75
N ASN A 190 13.97 8.36 9.22
CA ASN A 190 13.66 8.57 10.63
C ASN A 190 12.30 7.96 10.96
N ILE A 191 12.28 6.95 11.81
CA ILE A 191 11.04 6.33 12.30
C ILE A 191 10.38 7.30 13.28
N ILE A 192 9.11 7.63 13.03
CA ILE A 192 8.31 8.53 13.87
C ILE A 192 7.45 7.74 14.83
N GLU A 193 6.77 6.71 14.34
CA GLU A 193 5.93 5.85 15.17
C GLU A 193 5.71 4.50 14.51
N GLU A 194 5.36 3.51 15.31
CA GLU A 194 5.02 2.18 14.85
C GLU A 194 3.89 1.62 15.72
N ASP A 195 2.82 1.15 15.07
CA ASP A 195 1.73 0.44 15.74
C ASP A 195 1.84 -1.06 15.44
N THR A 196 2.20 -1.80 16.48
CA THR A 196 2.30 -3.26 16.44
C THR A 196 1.11 -3.95 17.11
N THR A 197 0.09 -3.22 17.57
CA THR A 197 -0.96 -3.73 18.45
C THR A 197 -2.34 -3.75 17.82
N SER A 198 -2.71 -2.77 17.02
CA SER A 198 -4.07 -2.61 16.49
C SER A 198 -4.48 -3.70 15.51
N LEU A 199 -3.52 -4.28 14.76
CA LEU A 199 -3.80 -5.31 13.74
C LEU A 199 -3.29 -6.68 14.19
N TRP A 200 -4.10 -7.72 14.07
CA TRP A 200 -3.79 -9.06 14.61
C TRP A 200 -2.75 -9.85 13.80
N HIS A 201 -2.42 -9.42 12.59
CA HIS A 201 -1.53 -10.13 11.66
C HIS A 201 -0.41 -9.26 11.08
N SER A 202 -0.43 -7.97 11.36
CA SER A 202 0.48 -7.00 10.73
C SER A 202 0.75 -5.83 11.68
N ALA A 203 1.63 -4.96 11.28
CA ALA A 203 1.91 -3.71 11.96
C ALA A 203 1.92 -2.56 10.95
N VAL A 204 1.84 -1.33 11.44
CA VAL A 204 1.92 -0.11 10.64
C VAL A 204 3.08 0.73 11.14
N ILE A 205 3.93 1.18 10.23
CA ILE A 205 5.07 2.05 10.53
C ILE A 205 4.93 3.38 9.80
N ARG A 206 5.20 4.47 10.49
CA ARG A 206 5.33 5.81 9.92
C ARG A 206 6.74 6.34 10.09
N PHE A 207 7.32 6.81 9.00
CA PHE A 207 8.66 7.36 8.98
C PHE A 207 8.74 8.56 8.02
N THR A 208 9.83 9.31 8.11
CA THR A 208 10.12 10.49 7.28
C THR A 208 11.55 10.41 6.73
N ARG A 209 11.76 11.17 5.65
CA ARG A 209 13.10 11.39 5.10
C ARG A 209 13.80 12.52 5.87
#